data_d5c4c877c0fb20a1064274f27f1175eb
#
_entry.id   d5c4c877c0fb20a1064274f27f1175eb
#
_cell.length_a   1.000
_cell.length_b   1.000
_cell.length_c   1.000
_cell.angle_alpha   90.00
_cell.angle_beta   90.00
_cell.angle_gamma   90.00
#
_symmetry.space_group_name_H-M   'P 1'
#
loop_
_entity.id
_entity.type
_entity.pdbx_description
1 polymer ?
#
loop_
_entity_poly.entity_id
_entity_poly.type
_entity_poly.pdbx_seq_one_letter_code
_entity_poly.pdbx_strand_id
1 'polypeptide(L)'
;MSIGTPLRSKLDTRSDGYRQNLAEMQAMWDEVAALMETVPTIGGQRYVDRHRKRGKMLVRERIEALVDRNTPFLELSALAAWGTQDPVGVGIVQGIGVIEGVECAITGTDMSVKGGAANPTTWKKGQRFHEIARENRLPLINLNESAGADLPRQADLFIQGGASFKALTRLSKAGIPTITAVFGPNTAGGAYTPGMSDYTVFVREAGTAYLGGPPLVKMAIDEIIDEESLGGAEMHSRTSGLSDYLAYDEMDALRIIRQIVRHLQWNKLGPGATESADDPLYDPMELLGCASADVRIPFDIREVYARLLDGSRFEEFKALFGDKLVCGWASIHGFPVGLIGNNGILFSEEAKKGAQFVQLCNKMSVPIVFLHNITGFMVGSKAEQGGIIRNGAKMINAVSNSEVPHFNLMVGASYGAGNYGMAGKAYDPRFIFTWPNHRIAVMGPKQLAGVMDIIARNSAAGRGIEVDEEILKAQTGALEAQIEGESTALFSTGRLWDDGIIHPGDSRTVLGIALSAAHSNVVQGATEYGVWRH
;
A
#
# COMPACT_ATOMS: atom_id res chain seq x y z
N MET A 1 26.85 -13.83 12.88
CA MET A 1 26.23 -15.18 13.03
C MET A 1 24.84 -15.08 12.48
N SER A 2 24.42 -16.02 11.63
CA SER A 2 23.07 -16.01 11.07
C SER A 2 22.02 -16.36 12.15
N ILE A 3 20.89 -15.64 12.15
CA ILE A 3 19.79 -15.84 13.10
C ILE A 3 19.06 -17.16 12.78
N GLY A 4 18.90 -18.04 13.78
CA GLY A 4 18.06 -19.23 13.72
C GLY A 4 18.61 -20.42 12.95
N THR A 5 17.80 -21.45 12.83
CA THR A 5 18.08 -22.69 12.11
C THR A 5 17.18 -22.82 10.89
N PRO A 6 17.61 -23.51 9.80
CA PRO A 6 16.78 -23.71 8.64
C PRO A 6 15.48 -24.47 8.97
N LEU A 7 14.36 -23.93 8.53
CA LEU A 7 13.06 -24.61 8.56
C LEU A 7 13.09 -25.81 7.59
N ARG A 8 12.48 -26.89 8.02
CA ARG A 8 12.26 -28.06 7.13
C ARG A 8 10.83 -28.01 6.61
N SER A 9 10.68 -27.74 5.32
CA SER A 9 9.37 -27.79 4.67
C SER A 9 8.77 -29.18 4.74
N LYS A 10 7.48 -29.23 5.04
CA LYS A 10 6.65 -30.45 4.98
C LYS A 10 5.75 -30.45 3.75
N LEU A 11 5.83 -29.39 2.94
CA LEU A 11 5.02 -29.25 1.74
C LEU A 11 5.48 -30.25 0.66
N ASP A 12 4.57 -31.13 0.23
CA ASP A 12 4.83 -31.97 -0.93
C ASP A 12 4.28 -31.28 -2.19
N THR A 13 5.17 -30.69 -2.96
CA THR A 13 4.87 -29.98 -4.21
C THR A 13 4.34 -30.89 -5.32
N ARG A 14 4.37 -32.22 -5.11
CA ARG A 14 3.82 -33.21 -6.05
C ARG A 14 2.41 -33.70 -5.64
N SER A 15 1.91 -33.30 -4.46
CA SER A 15 0.59 -33.66 -4.00
C SER A 15 -0.51 -33.01 -4.84
N ASP A 16 -1.67 -33.67 -4.94
CA ASP A 16 -2.81 -33.12 -5.67
C ASP A 16 -3.33 -31.82 -5.01
N GLY A 17 -3.31 -31.75 -3.67
CA GLY A 17 -3.68 -30.54 -2.94
C GLY A 17 -2.80 -29.34 -3.27
N TYR A 18 -1.49 -29.54 -3.33
CA TYR A 18 -0.55 -28.47 -3.76
C TYR A 18 -0.83 -28.03 -5.21
N ARG A 19 -1.00 -28.98 -6.13
CA ARG A 19 -1.27 -28.67 -7.54
C ARG A 19 -2.59 -27.93 -7.72
N GLN A 20 -3.62 -28.28 -6.96
CA GLN A 20 -4.90 -27.58 -6.95
C GLN A 20 -4.72 -26.15 -6.45
N ASN A 21 -4.09 -25.95 -5.28
CA ASN A 21 -3.82 -24.61 -4.73
C ASN A 21 -3.02 -23.75 -5.72
N LEU A 22 -1.98 -24.31 -6.33
CA LEU A 22 -1.17 -23.65 -7.35
C LEU A 22 -2.03 -23.17 -8.54
N ALA A 23 -2.86 -24.05 -9.08
CA ALA A 23 -3.70 -23.73 -10.23
C ALA A 23 -4.75 -22.65 -9.90
N GLU A 24 -5.38 -22.73 -8.72
CA GLU A 24 -6.38 -21.77 -8.27
C GLU A 24 -5.74 -20.40 -7.98
N MET A 25 -4.59 -20.36 -7.29
CA MET A 25 -3.86 -19.12 -7.00
C MET A 25 -3.36 -18.46 -8.28
N GLN A 26 -2.84 -19.28 -9.23
CA GLN A 26 -2.39 -18.77 -10.52
C GLN A 26 -3.56 -18.15 -11.30
N ALA A 27 -4.73 -18.80 -11.33
CA ALA A 27 -5.90 -18.24 -11.99
C ALA A 27 -6.35 -16.91 -11.38
N MET A 28 -6.31 -16.77 -10.04
CA MET A 28 -6.59 -15.50 -9.37
C MET A 28 -5.55 -14.43 -9.70
N TRP A 29 -4.28 -14.81 -9.78
CA TRP A 29 -3.23 -13.87 -10.18
C TRP A 29 -3.38 -13.44 -11.63
N ASP A 30 -3.70 -14.36 -12.54
CA ASP A 30 -3.90 -14.06 -13.97
C ASP A 30 -5.02 -13.03 -14.17
N GLU A 31 -6.11 -13.10 -13.37
CA GLU A 31 -7.15 -12.08 -13.34
C GLU A 31 -6.58 -10.71 -12.92
N VAL A 32 -5.82 -10.66 -11.84
CA VAL A 32 -5.18 -9.43 -11.34
C VAL A 32 -4.20 -8.86 -12.36
N ALA A 33 -3.35 -9.71 -12.95
CA ALA A 33 -2.36 -9.31 -13.95
C ALA A 33 -3.03 -8.74 -15.21
N ALA A 34 -4.09 -9.39 -15.71
CA ALA A 34 -4.86 -8.90 -16.85
C ALA A 34 -5.47 -7.50 -16.57
N LEU A 35 -5.96 -7.26 -15.35
CA LEU A 35 -6.43 -5.93 -14.95
C LEU A 35 -5.29 -4.91 -14.93
N MET A 36 -4.12 -5.26 -14.37
CA MET A 36 -2.95 -4.39 -14.34
C MET A 36 -2.47 -4.01 -15.75
N GLU A 37 -2.54 -4.91 -16.72
CA GLU A 37 -2.20 -4.64 -18.11
C GLU A 37 -3.13 -3.61 -18.77
N THR A 38 -4.36 -3.44 -18.29
CA THR A 38 -5.30 -2.44 -18.81
C THR A 38 -5.05 -1.04 -18.28
N VAL A 39 -4.42 -0.90 -17.11
CA VAL A 39 -4.25 0.40 -16.41
C VAL A 39 -3.51 1.43 -17.27
N PRO A 40 -2.42 1.11 -17.99
CA PRO A 40 -1.71 2.09 -18.83
C PRO A 40 -2.55 2.73 -19.95
N THR A 41 -3.64 2.07 -20.35
CA THR A 41 -4.54 2.54 -21.41
C THR A 41 -5.95 2.84 -20.93
N ILE A 42 -6.18 2.88 -19.62
CA ILE A 42 -7.51 3.04 -19.01
C ILE A 42 -8.20 4.35 -19.43
N GLY A 43 -7.44 5.38 -19.73
CA GLY A 43 -7.96 6.65 -20.28
C GLY A 43 -8.48 6.54 -21.71
N GLY A 44 -8.17 5.45 -22.42
CA GLY A 44 -8.52 5.15 -23.80
C GLY A 44 -7.40 5.45 -24.80
N GLN A 45 -7.21 4.53 -25.75
CA GLN A 45 -6.12 4.56 -26.75
C GLN A 45 -6.07 5.89 -27.53
N ARG A 46 -7.21 6.49 -27.84
CA ARG A 46 -7.29 7.79 -28.51
C ARG A 46 -6.52 8.90 -27.76
N TYR A 47 -6.58 8.90 -26.42
CA TYR A 47 -5.90 9.92 -25.61
C TYR A 47 -4.40 9.62 -25.52
N VAL A 48 -4.01 8.36 -25.43
CA VAL A 48 -2.61 7.91 -25.54
C VAL A 48 -2.01 8.37 -26.87
N ASP A 49 -2.68 8.10 -28.00
CA ASP A 49 -2.23 8.51 -29.33
C ASP A 49 -2.13 10.03 -29.48
N ARG A 50 -3.10 10.76 -28.90
CA ARG A 50 -3.06 12.23 -28.88
C ARG A 50 -1.87 12.75 -28.09
N HIS A 51 -1.52 12.13 -26.97
CA HIS A 51 -0.38 12.48 -26.12
C HIS A 51 0.94 12.29 -26.91
N ARG A 52 1.10 11.12 -27.54
CA ARG A 52 2.26 10.80 -28.38
C ARG A 52 2.41 11.71 -29.60
N LYS A 53 1.29 12.07 -30.26
CA LYS A 53 1.31 13.03 -31.39
C LYS A 53 1.84 14.41 -30.99
N ARG A 54 1.79 14.77 -29.72
CA ARG A 54 2.37 16.01 -29.19
C ARG A 54 3.85 15.86 -28.82
N GLY A 55 4.48 14.73 -29.12
CA GLY A 55 5.88 14.45 -28.78
C GLY A 55 6.13 14.16 -27.31
N LYS A 56 5.08 13.88 -26.51
CA LYS A 56 5.18 13.65 -25.08
C LYS A 56 5.35 12.18 -24.73
N MET A 57 6.17 11.90 -23.73
CA MET A 57 6.29 10.59 -23.12
C MET A 57 5.08 10.30 -22.23
N LEU A 58 4.65 9.03 -22.15
CA LEU A 58 3.69 8.59 -21.16
C LEU A 58 4.33 8.60 -19.75
N VAL A 59 3.51 8.72 -18.72
CA VAL A 59 4.02 8.80 -17.34
C VAL A 59 4.93 7.63 -16.94
N ARG A 60 4.58 6.39 -17.35
CA ARG A 60 5.43 5.20 -17.06
C ARG A 60 6.73 5.22 -17.85
N GLU A 61 6.73 5.74 -19.07
CA GLU A 61 7.95 5.92 -19.88
C GLU A 61 8.88 6.96 -19.24
N ARG A 62 8.33 8.04 -18.66
CA ARG A 62 9.10 9.02 -17.89
C ARG A 62 9.72 8.38 -16.63
N ILE A 63 8.95 7.56 -15.90
CA ILE A 63 9.46 6.87 -14.71
C ILE A 63 10.57 5.88 -15.09
N GLU A 64 10.37 5.08 -16.13
CA GLU A 64 11.37 4.13 -16.63
C GLU A 64 12.67 4.82 -17.05
N ALA A 65 12.57 5.98 -17.73
CA ALA A 65 13.74 6.77 -18.11
C ALA A 65 14.42 7.49 -16.94
N LEU A 66 13.69 7.73 -15.84
CA LEU A 66 14.19 8.43 -14.65
C LEU A 66 14.95 7.52 -13.69
N VAL A 67 14.47 6.30 -13.46
CA VAL A 67 15.07 5.36 -12.49
C VAL A 67 16.37 4.78 -13.00
N ASP A 68 17.18 4.28 -12.08
CA ASP A 68 18.45 3.65 -12.42
C ASP A 68 18.22 2.35 -13.18
N ARG A 69 19.06 2.09 -14.18
CA ARG A 69 18.99 0.87 -14.98
C ARG A 69 19.15 -0.36 -14.10
N ASN A 70 18.40 -1.39 -14.38
CA ASN A 70 18.41 -2.67 -13.65
C ASN A 70 17.98 -2.56 -12.18
N THR A 71 17.27 -1.50 -11.82
CA THR A 71 16.61 -1.39 -10.52
C THR A 71 15.09 -1.55 -10.68
N PRO A 72 14.41 -2.18 -9.72
CA PRO A 72 12.96 -2.32 -9.79
C PRO A 72 12.25 -0.99 -9.51
N PHE A 73 11.07 -0.83 -10.09
CA PHE A 73 10.09 0.17 -9.67
C PHE A 73 8.93 -0.55 -9.00
N LEU A 74 8.74 -0.34 -7.70
CA LEU A 74 7.63 -0.89 -6.94
C LEU A 74 6.42 0.04 -7.08
N GLU A 75 5.55 -0.21 -8.06
CA GLU A 75 4.31 0.56 -8.23
C GLU A 75 3.33 0.22 -7.10
N LEU A 76 2.76 1.25 -6.45
CA LEU A 76 1.84 1.14 -5.34
C LEU A 76 0.41 1.46 -5.79
N SER A 77 -0.55 0.69 -5.30
CA SER A 77 -2.00 0.89 -5.52
C SER A 77 -2.38 1.06 -6.99
N ALA A 78 -1.78 0.26 -7.90
CA ALA A 78 -2.06 0.32 -9.33
C ALA A 78 -3.55 0.12 -9.65
N LEU A 79 -4.26 -0.71 -8.88
CA LEU A 79 -5.69 -1.02 -9.04
C LEU A 79 -6.61 -0.18 -8.13
N ALA A 80 -6.13 0.96 -7.61
CA ALA A 80 -6.98 1.89 -6.86
C ALA A 80 -8.25 2.24 -7.63
N ALA A 81 -9.39 2.33 -6.96
CA ALA A 81 -10.72 2.55 -7.51
C ALA A 81 -11.33 1.36 -8.31
N TRP A 82 -10.70 0.19 -8.34
CA TRP A 82 -11.36 -0.97 -8.94
C TRP A 82 -12.74 -1.22 -8.31
N GLY A 83 -13.73 -1.53 -9.15
CA GLY A 83 -15.11 -1.76 -8.70
C GLY A 83 -15.83 -0.52 -8.19
N THR A 84 -15.35 0.69 -8.52
CA THR A 84 -16.01 1.97 -8.23
C THR A 84 -16.37 2.71 -9.52
N GLN A 85 -16.94 3.91 -9.39
CA GLN A 85 -17.25 4.79 -10.54
C GLN A 85 -16.01 5.53 -11.09
N ASP A 86 -14.90 5.56 -10.31
CA ASP A 86 -13.67 6.22 -10.73
C ASP A 86 -12.84 5.30 -11.65
N PRO A 87 -12.06 5.84 -12.59
CA PRO A 87 -11.19 5.03 -13.42
C PRO A 87 -10.13 4.31 -12.57
N VAL A 88 -9.85 3.05 -12.89
CA VAL A 88 -8.83 2.26 -12.19
C VAL A 88 -7.47 2.96 -12.29
N GLY A 89 -6.71 2.94 -11.19
CA GLY A 89 -5.42 3.65 -11.07
C GLY A 89 -5.56 5.16 -10.85
N VAL A 90 -6.77 5.72 -11.00
CA VAL A 90 -7.18 7.12 -10.73
C VAL A 90 -6.32 8.19 -11.42
N GLY A 91 -5.70 7.86 -12.54
CA GLY A 91 -4.91 8.80 -13.34
C GLY A 91 -3.59 9.22 -12.70
N ILE A 92 -3.07 8.49 -11.69
CA ILE A 92 -1.73 8.70 -11.15
C ILE A 92 -0.98 7.39 -10.95
N VAL A 93 0.29 7.41 -11.33
CA VAL A 93 1.25 6.33 -11.07
C VAL A 93 2.10 6.73 -9.89
N GLN A 94 2.22 5.87 -8.90
CA GLN A 94 2.98 6.10 -7.68
C GLN A 94 3.76 4.86 -7.30
N GLY A 95 5.01 5.05 -6.86
CA GLY A 95 5.84 3.91 -6.46
C GLY A 95 7.18 4.34 -5.91
N ILE A 96 7.98 3.34 -5.56
CA ILE A 96 9.35 3.50 -5.08
C ILE A 96 10.30 3.07 -6.18
N GLY A 97 11.24 3.94 -6.55
CA GLY A 97 12.28 3.66 -7.52
C GLY A 97 13.63 4.22 -7.04
N VAL A 98 14.70 3.74 -7.62
CA VAL A 98 16.06 4.19 -7.31
C VAL A 98 16.51 5.21 -8.35
N ILE A 99 16.98 6.37 -7.90
CA ILE A 99 17.53 7.44 -8.74
C ILE A 99 18.91 7.81 -8.18
N GLU A 100 19.96 7.68 -8.98
CA GLU A 100 21.35 7.93 -8.56
C GLU A 100 21.72 7.20 -7.26
N GLY A 101 21.26 5.95 -7.11
CA GLY A 101 21.47 5.13 -5.92
C GLY A 101 20.59 5.48 -4.72
N VAL A 102 19.69 6.45 -4.84
CA VAL A 102 18.78 6.89 -3.77
C VAL A 102 17.38 6.36 -4.01
N GLU A 103 16.79 5.68 -3.04
CA GLU A 103 15.39 5.30 -3.07
C GLU A 103 14.51 6.54 -2.92
N CYS A 104 13.67 6.78 -3.92
CA CYS A 104 12.77 7.93 -4.01
C CYS A 104 11.31 7.48 -4.09
N ALA A 105 10.43 8.25 -3.49
CA ALA A 105 9.00 8.18 -3.75
C ALA A 105 8.70 8.95 -5.04
N ILE A 106 8.24 8.27 -6.08
CA ILE A 106 8.00 8.85 -7.41
C ILE A 106 6.50 8.84 -7.69
N THR A 107 5.95 9.99 -8.06
CA THR A 107 4.56 10.12 -8.49
C THR A 107 4.47 10.85 -9.83
N GLY A 108 3.56 10.44 -10.68
CA GLY A 108 3.36 11.08 -11.97
C GLY A 108 1.90 11.01 -12.43
N THR A 109 1.45 12.05 -13.10
CA THR A 109 0.07 12.14 -13.60
C THR A 109 -0.06 11.49 -14.99
N ASP A 110 -1.08 10.66 -15.15
CA ASP A 110 -1.49 10.14 -16.46
C ASP A 110 -2.55 11.06 -17.10
N MET A 111 -2.11 11.86 -18.03
CA MET A 111 -2.97 12.82 -18.75
C MET A 111 -3.98 12.15 -19.66
N SER A 112 -3.85 10.87 -19.97
CA SER A 112 -4.84 10.12 -20.75
C SER A 112 -6.15 9.94 -19.97
N VAL A 113 -6.07 9.98 -18.62
CA VAL A 113 -7.20 9.83 -17.71
C VAL A 113 -7.76 11.20 -17.34
N LYS A 114 -8.90 11.58 -17.95
CA LYS A 114 -9.61 12.86 -17.70
C LYS A 114 -8.70 14.11 -17.74
N GLY A 115 -7.62 14.09 -18.54
CA GLY A 115 -6.67 15.20 -18.60
C GLY A 115 -5.93 15.47 -17.30
N GLY A 116 -5.75 14.47 -16.46
CA GLY A 116 -5.08 14.60 -15.15
C GLY A 116 -5.92 15.29 -14.07
N ALA A 117 -7.25 15.39 -14.27
CA ALA A 117 -8.14 15.94 -13.25
C ALA A 117 -8.25 14.99 -12.04
N ALA A 118 -8.04 15.52 -10.84
CA ALA A 118 -8.09 14.76 -9.60
C ALA A 118 -9.54 14.47 -9.15
N ASN A 119 -9.81 13.23 -8.75
CA ASN A 119 -11.06 12.77 -8.14
C ASN A 119 -10.85 12.42 -6.65
N PRO A 120 -11.90 12.10 -5.86
CA PRO A 120 -11.73 11.78 -4.44
C PRO A 120 -10.76 10.64 -4.15
N THR A 121 -10.75 9.61 -4.99
CA THR A 121 -9.83 8.46 -4.83
C THR A 121 -8.39 8.85 -5.18
N THR A 122 -8.18 9.76 -6.15
CA THR A 122 -6.86 10.35 -6.44
C THR A 122 -6.25 10.98 -5.19
N TRP A 123 -7.06 11.76 -4.43
CA TRP A 123 -6.59 12.39 -3.19
C TRP A 123 -6.26 11.39 -2.09
N LYS A 124 -7.10 10.36 -1.90
CA LYS A 124 -6.82 9.28 -0.92
C LYS A 124 -5.52 8.54 -1.25
N LYS A 125 -5.33 8.17 -2.51
CA LYS A 125 -4.10 7.54 -2.99
C LYS A 125 -2.88 8.44 -2.77
N GLY A 126 -2.99 9.74 -3.10
CA GLY A 126 -1.95 10.73 -2.88
C GLY A 126 -1.61 10.93 -1.40
N GLN A 127 -2.59 10.97 -0.51
CA GLN A 127 -2.38 11.09 0.93
C GLN A 127 -1.58 9.91 1.48
N ARG A 128 -1.99 8.67 1.13
CA ARG A 128 -1.24 7.46 1.52
C ARG A 128 0.20 7.50 1.02
N PHE A 129 0.41 7.98 -0.20
CA PHE A 129 1.75 8.07 -0.76
C PHE A 129 2.64 9.11 -0.06
N HIS A 130 2.08 10.27 0.33
CA HIS A 130 2.79 11.24 1.16
C HIS A 130 3.13 10.70 2.56
N GLU A 131 2.26 9.87 3.16
CA GLU A 131 2.55 9.16 4.42
C GLU A 131 3.73 8.21 4.23
N ILE A 132 3.71 7.38 3.19
CA ILE A 132 4.83 6.47 2.85
C ILE A 132 6.13 7.26 2.66
N ALA A 133 6.11 8.35 1.90
CA ALA A 133 7.29 9.20 1.69
C ALA A 133 7.82 9.77 3.00
N ARG A 134 6.93 10.28 3.86
CA ARG A 134 7.29 10.86 5.16
C ARG A 134 7.84 9.84 6.13
N GLU A 135 7.14 8.74 6.32
CA GLU A 135 7.49 7.74 7.33
C GLU A 135 8.75 6.97 6.99
N ASN A 136 9.00 6.77 5.70
CA ASN A 136 10.22 6.14 5.22
C ASN A 136 11.31 7.16 4.84
N ARG A 137 11.08 8.47 5.03
CA ARG A 137 12.02 9.53 4.71
C ARG A 137 12.58 9.40 3.29
N LEU A 138 11.69 9.29 2.30
CA LEU A 138 12.04 9.17 0.89
C LEU A 138 11.91 10.52 0.19
N PRO A 139 12.94 11.02 -0.53
CA PRO A 139 12.80 12.19 -1.41
C PRO A 139 11.59 12.00 -2.34
N LEU A 140 10.73 13.03 -2.45
CA LEU A 140 9.52 12.97 -3.27
C LEU A 140 9.76 13.60 -4.63
N ILE A 141 9.54 12.84 -5.69
CA ILE A 141 9.65 13.27 -7.08
C ILE A 141 8.26 13.34 -7.70
N ASN A 142 7.85 14.52 -8.13
CA ASN A 142 6.58 14.76 -8.81
C ASN A 142 6.80 15.01 -10.31
N LEU A 143 6.32 14.11 -11.16
CA LEU A 143 6.25 14.28 -12.61
C LEU A 143 4.87 14.85 -12.94
N ASN A 144 4.76 16.19 -12.88
CA ASN A 144 3.49 16.87 -12.70
C ASN A 144 2.88 17.39 -14.02
N GLU A 145 1.62 17.03 -14.22
CA GLU A 145 0.69 17.63 -15.16
C GLU A 145 -0.71 17.60 -14.51
N SER A 146 -1.53 18.64 -14.63
CA SER A 146 -2.82 18.67 -13.94
C SER A 146 -3.82 19.62 -14.59
N ALA A 147 -5.00 19.11 -14.90
CA ALA A 147 -6.15 19.94 -15.25
C ALA A 147 -6.89 20.52 -14.01
N GLY A 148 -6.35 20.29 -12.80
CA GLY A 148 -6.98 20.70 -11.55
C GLY A 148 -7.92 19.62 -10.96
N ALA A 149 -9.01 20.05 -10.34
CA ALA A 149 -9.99 19.17 -9.72
C ALA A 149 -11.11 18.77 -10.69
N ASP A 150 -11.69 17.58 -10.51
CA ASP A 150 -12.93 17.16 -11.16
C ASP A 150 -14.10 18.01 -10.62
N LEU A 151 -14.33 19.19 -11.23
CA LEU A 151 -15.23 20.23 -10.73
C LEU A 151 -16.67 19.75 -10.44
N PRO A 152 -17.30 18.87 -11.24
CA PRO A 152 -18.61 18.30 -10.89
C PRO A 152 -18.66 17.62 -9.52
N ARG A 153 -17.50 17.20 -8.99
CA ARG A 153 -17.36 16.51 -7.69
C ARG A 153 -16.68 17.37 -6.62
N GLN A 154 -16.66 18.69 -6.78
CA GLN A 154 -15.93 19.62 -5.89
C GLN A 154 -16.28 19.44 -4.40
N ALA A 155 -17.52 19.12 -4.07
CA ALA A 155 -17.95 18.93 -2.69
C ALA A 155 -17.20 17.79 -1.98
N ASP A 156 -16.80 16.77 -2.72
CA ASP A 156 -16.07 15.61 -2.20
C ASP A 156 -14.54 15.81 -2.21
N LEU A 157 -14.07 16.91 -2.81
CA LEU A 157 -12.63 17.11 -3.10
C LEU A 157 -11.97 18.21 -2.29
N PHE A 158 -12.72 19.25 -1.93
CA PHE A 158 -12.15 20.52 -1.46
C PHE A 158 -11.27 20.36 -0.21
N ILE A 159 -11.73 19.62 0.79
CA ILE A 159 -10.99 19.44 2.05
C ILE A 159 -9.76 18.56 1.83
N GLN A 160 -9.88 17.49 1.06
CA GLN A 160 -8.78 16.57 0.76
C GLN A 160 -7.67 17.25 -0.04
N GLY A 161 -8.03 18.17 -0.96
CA GLY A 161 -7.07 18.97 -1.71
C GLY A 161 -6.18 19.80 -0.78
N GLY A 162 -6.76 20.50 0.20
CA GLY A 162 -6.02 21.26 1.21
C GLY A 162 -5.13 20.36 2.09
N ALA A 163 -5.56 19.14 2.39
CA ALA A 163 -4.74 18.17 3.13
C ALA A 163 -3.48 17.76 2.36
N SER A 164 -3.57 17.63 1.03
CA SER A 164 -2.40 17.31 0.18
C SER A 164 -1.38 18.45 0.17
N PHE A 165 -1.80 19.71 0.09
CA PHE A 165 -0.92 20.86 0.19
C PHE A 165 -0.19 20.88 1.53
N LYS A 166 -0.92 20.68 2.63
CA LYS A 166 -0.33 20.57 3.96
C LYS A 166 0.68 19.42 4.05
N ALA A 167 0.39 18.26 3.45
CA ALA A 167 1.29 17.11 3.45
C ALA A 167 2.60 17.43 2.72
N LEU A 168 2.53 18.00 1.51
CA LEU A 168 3.71 18.37 0.71
C LEU A 168 4.62 19.34 1.47
N THR A 169 4.08 20.42 2.04
CA THR A 169 4.89 21.40 2.80
C THR A 169 5.47 20.80 4.09
N ARG A 170 4.81 19.80 4.68
CA ARG A 170 5.33 19.08 5.85
C ARG A 170 6.47 18.13 5.54
N LEU A 171 6.55 17.59 4.32
CA LEU A 171 7.72 16.83 3.86
C LEU A 171 8.94 17.74 3.84
N SER A 172 8.86 18.90 3.19
CA SER A 172 9.93 19.90 3.17
C SER A 172 10.35 20.31 4.58
N LYS A 173 9.37 20.65 5.47
CA LYS A 173 9.65 20.96 6.88
C LYS A 173 10.37 19.82 7.62
N ALA A 174 10.10 18.57 7.29
CA ALA A 174 10.75 17.39 7.88
C ALA A 174 12.17 17.14 7.28
N GLY A 175 12.65 17.99 6.39
CA GLY A 175 13.93 17.84 5.71
C GLY A 175 13.90 16.72 4.65
N ILE A 176 12.73 16.38 4.15
CA ILE A 176 12.55 15.41 3.05
C ILE A 176 12.42 16.22 1.76
N PRO A 177 13.40 16.15 0.84
CA PRO A 177 13.40 16.94 -0.38
C PRO A 177 12.18 16.62 -1.27
N THR A 178 11.59 17.67 -1.82
CA THR A 178 10.50 17.60 -2.77
C THR A 178 10.93 18.24 -4.09
N ILE A 179 10.85 17.47 -5.19
CA ILE A 179 11.30 17.87 -6.52
C ILE A 179 10.12 17.74 -7.46
N THR A 180 9.70 18.83 -8.11
CA THR A 180 8.60 18.81 -9.07
C THR A 180 9.08 19.20 -10.46
N ALA A 181 8.86 18.33 -11.44
CA ALA A 181 9.04 18.65 -12.84
C ALA A 181 7.68 18.86 -13.53
N VAL A 182 7.54 19.98 -14.22
CA VAL A 182 6.33 20.45 -14.89
C VAL A 182 6.45 20.11 -16.38
N PHE A 183 5.75 19.03 -16.80
CA PHE A 183 5.79 18.53 -18.17
C PHE A 183 4.66 19.04 -19.07
N GLY A 184 3.71 19.72 -18.50
CA GLY A 184 2.55 20.24 -19.22
C GLY A 184 1.74 21.21 -18.37
N PRO A 185 0.45 21.40 -18.67
CA PRO A 185 -0.38 22.34 -17.94
C PRO A 185 -0.56 21.94 -16.47
N ASN A 186 -0.46 22.93 -15.60
CA ASN A 186 -0.75 22.84 -14.18
C ASN A 186 -1.67 23.99 -13.79
N THR A 187 -2.96 23.68 -13.66
CA THR A 187 -4.00 24.69 -13.50
C THR A 187 -4.57 24.69 -12.08
N ALA A 188 -4.93 25.86 -11.59
CA ALA A 188 -5.56 26.09 -10.29
C ALA A 188 -4.74 25.49 -9.13
N GLY A 189 -5.32 24.54 -8.37
CA GLY A 189 -4.62 23.84 -7.30
C GLY A 189 -3.35 23.11 -7.74
N GLY A 190 -3.31 22.60 -8.96
CA GLY A 190 -2.14 21.93 -9.53
C GLY A 190 -0.91 22.85 -9.67
N ALA A 191 -1.13 24.15 -9.89
CA ALA A 191 -0.07 25.15 -9.97
C ALA A 191 0.68 25.38 -8.65
N TYR A 192 0.05 25.05 -7.52
CA TYR A 192 0.70 25.16 -6.21
C TYR A 192 1.68 24.02 -5.90
N THR A 193 1.58 22.89 -6.60
CA THR A 193 2.53 21.76 -6.40
C THR A 193 3.98 22.21 -6.66
N PRO A 194 4.34 22.78 -7.82
CA PRO A 194 5.67 23.37 -7.99
C PRO A 194 5.94 24.51 -7.01
N GLY A 195 4.96 25.37 -6.70
CA GLY A 195 5.12 26.49 -5.79
C GLY A 195 5.41 26.13 -4.32
N MET A 196 5.17 24.88 -3.93
CA MET A 196 5.42 24.35 -2.58
C MET A 196 6.56 23.33 -2.53
N SER A 197 7.18 23.02 -3.67
CA SER A 197 8.31 22.09 -3.75
C SER A 197 9.64 22.79 -3.47
N ASP A 198 10.63 22.03 -2.99
CA ASP A 198 11.98 22.58 -2.72
C ASP A 198 12.75 22.85 -4.00
N TYR A 199 12.49 22.07 -5.06
CA TYR A 199 13.08 22.22 -6.38
C TYR A 199 12.03 22.11 -7.47
N THR A 200 12.13 22.98 -8.50
CA THR A 200 11.23 22.99 -9.64
C THR A 200 11.98 22.98 -10.96
N VAL A 201 11.50 22.14 -11.89
CA VAL A 201 12.02 22.01 -13.25
C VAL A 201 10.87 22.23 -14.22
N PHE A 202 10.97 23.17 -15.13
CA PHE A 202 9.94 23.39 -16.16
C PHE A 202 10.45 22.98 -17.53
N VAL A 203 9.63 22.22 -18.27
CA VAL A 203 9.92 21.85 -19.65
C VAL A 203 9.53 23.01 -20.57
N ARG A 204 10.47 23.50 -21.36
CA ARG A 204 10.30 24.60 -22.29
C ARG A 204 9.15 24.33 -23.27
N GLU A 205 8.36 25.37 -23.58
CA GLU A 205 7.24 25.30 -24.54
C GLU A 205 6.15 24.25 -24.22
N ALA A 206 6.24 23.58 -23.08
CA ALA A 206 5.31 22.55 -22.65
C ALA A 206 4.79 22.75 -21.24
N GLY A 207 5.69 23.05 -20.30
CA GLY A 207 5.36 23.23 -18.87
C GLY A 207 4.73 24.59 -18.61
N THR A 208 3.49 24.60 -18.13
CA THR A 208 2.82 25.84 -17.71
C THR A 208 2.23 25.71 -16.31
N ALA A 209 2.19 26.80 -15.56
CA ALA A 209 1.54 26.87 -14.25
C ALA A 209 0.83 28.22 -14.08
N TYR A 210 -0.48 28.19 -13.81
CA TYR A 210 -1.27 29.40 -13.56
C TYR A 210 -2.51 29.06 -12.72
N LEU A 211 -2.98 30.02 -11.93
CA LEU A 211 -4.16 29.84 -11.09
C LEU A 211 -5.46 29.81 -11.93
N GLY A 212 -5.49 30.58 -13.00
CA GLY A 212 -6.59 30.57 -13.98
C GLY A 212 -6.02 30.67 -15.38
N GLY A 213 -6.43 29.77 -16.28
CA GLY A 213 -6.01 29.79 -17.67
C GLY A 213 -6.55 31.00 -18.46
N PRO A 214 -6.06 31.23 -19.70
CA PRO A 214 -6.44 32.38 -20.53
C PRO A 214 -7.94 32.65 -20.65
N PRO A 215 -8.81 31.64 -20.78
CA PRO A 215 -10.26 31.87 -20.80
C PRO A 215 -10.83 32.50 -19.51
N LEU A 216 -10.29 32.09 -18.34
CA LEU A 216 -10.69 32.62 -17.05
C LEU A 216 -10.18 34.05 -16.86
N VAL A 217 -8.93 34.31 -17.26
CA VAL A 217 -8.32 35.66 -17.23
C VAL A 217 -9.14 36.63 -18.07
N LYS A 218 -9.50 36.24 -19.30
CA LYS A 218 -10.35 37.03 -20.17
C LYS A 218 -11.73 37.32 -19.55
N MET A 219 -12.35 36.31 -18.96
CA MET A 219 -13.67 36.47 -18.32
C MET A 219 -13.60 37.39 -17.08
N ALA A 220 -12.52 37.30 -16.29
CA ALA A 220 -12.41 37.99 -15.00
C ALA A 220 -11.97 39.47 -15.13
N ILE A 221 -11.05 39.76 -16.06
CA ILE A 221 -10.41 41.09 -16.18
C ILE A 221 -10.30 41.59 -17.63
N ASP A 222 -10.93 40.89 -18.59
CA ASP A 222 -10.95 41.18 -20.05
C ASP A 222 -9.54 41.25 -20.69
N GLU A 223 -8.56 40.60 -20.10
CA GLU A 223 -7.20 40.49 -20.65
C GLU A 223 -7.11 39.33 -21.62
N ILE A 224 -6.54 39.59 -22.82
CA ILE A 224 -6.25 38.56 -23.82
C ILE A 224 -4.78 38.22 -23.74
N ILE A 225 -4.47 37.00 -23.30
CA ILE A 225 -3.10 36.51 -23.10
C ILE A 225 -3.03 35.04 -23.52
N ASP A 226 -1.90 34.59 -24.06
CA ASP A 226 -1.65 33.18 -24.37
C ASP A 226 -1.09 32.43 -23.15
N GLU A 227 -1.09 31.08 -23.20
CA GLU A 227 -0.68 30.23 -22.08
C GLU A 227 0.81 30.43 -21.72
N GLU A 228 1.70 30.59 -22.72
CA GLU A 228 3.14 30.75 -22.49
C GLU A 228 3.46 32.09 -21.83
N SER A 229 2.84 33.18 -22.30
CA SER A 229 2.99 34.51 -21.71
C SER A 229 2.38 34.60 -20.31
N LEU A 230 1.28 33.89 -20.04
CA LEU A 230 0.59 33.91 -18.76
C LEU A 230 1.35 33.12 -17.69
N GLY A 231 1.83 31.93 -18.02
CA GLY A 231 2.43 31.02 -17.04
C GLY A 231 3.32 29.96 -17.65
N GLY A 232 4.01 30.25 -18.74
CA GLY A 232 4.94 29.34 -19.39
C GLY A 232 6.29 29.21 -18.72
N ALA A 233 7.04 28.22 -19.14
CA ALA A 233 8.33 27.86 -18.57
C ALA A 233 9.36 29.03 -18.60
N GLU A 234 9.45 29.74 -19.72
CA GLU A 234 10.35 30.90 -19.89
C GLU A 234 9.93 32.04 -18.95
N MET A 235 8.65 32.35 -18.84
CA MET A 235 8.14 33.38 -17.96
C MET A 235 8.46 33.04 -16.48
N HIS A 236 8.21 31.81 -16.06
CA HIS A 236 8.49 31.37 -14.70
C HIS A 236 9.98 31.30 -14.36
N SER A 237 10.83 31.00 -15.34
CA SER A 237 12.29 30.97 -15.14
C SER A 237 12.93 32.36 -15.11
N ARG A 238 12.36 33.35 -15.85
CA ARG A 238 12.98 34.68 -16.01
C ARG A 238 12.31 35.78 -15.22
N THR A 239 11.00 35.66 -14.98
CA THR A 239 10.21 36.78 -14.43
C THR A 239 9.67 36.48 -13.05
N SER A 240 8.91 35.37 -12.87
CA SER A 240 8.30 35.09 -11.58
C SER A 240 9.22 34.36 -10.59
N GLY A 241 10.26 33.68 -11.09
CA GLY A 241 11.19 32.91 -10.26
C GLY A 241 10.59 31.60 -9.71
N LEU A 242 9.46 31.12 -10.23
CA LEU A 242 8.86 29.86 -9.82
C LEU A 242 9.66 28.65 -10.31
N SER A 243 10.30 28.75 -11.47
CA SER A 243 11.12 27.69 -12.06
C SER A 243 12.58 27.89 -11.69
N ASP A 244 13.20 26.89 -11.02
CA ASP A 244 14.63 26.89 -10.71
C ASP A 244 15.47 26.47 -11.92
N TYR A 245 14.93 25.55 -12.72
CA TYR A 245 15.61 24.98 -13.88
C TYR A 245 14.69 24.96 -15.10
N LEU A 246 15.18 25.46 -16.22
CA LEU A 246 14.52 25.40 -17.52
C LEU A 246 15.11 24.23 -18.31
N ALA A 247 14.33 23.20 -18.54
CA ALA A 247 14.71 22.03 -19.33
C ALA A 247 14.35 22.26 -20.81
N TYR A 248 15.20 21.79 -21.73
CA TYR A 248 14.94 21.89 -23.16
C TYR A 248 13.79 21.00 -23.62
N ASP A 249 13.72 19.77 -23.08
CA ASP A 249 12.70 18.77 -23.37
C ASP A 249 12.45 17.88 -22.13
N GLU A 250 11.59 16.86 -22.29
CA GLU A 250 11.28 15.94 -21.22
C GLU A 250 12.50 15.13 -20.74
N MET A 251 13.37 14.70 -21.65
CA MET A 251 14.58 13.96 -21.30
C MET A 251 15.58 14.80 -20.54
N ASP A 252 15.70 16.08 -20.90
CA ASP A 252 16.54 17.04 -20.17
C ASP A 252 15.98 17.31 -18.75
N ALA A 253 14.64 17.38 -18.62
CA ALA A 253 14.02 17.50 -17.28
C ALA A 253 14.35 16.29 -16.40
N LEU A 254 14.25 15.06 -16.92
CA LEU A 254 14.63 13.84 -16.20
C LEU A 254 16.11 13.83 -15.82
N ARG A 255 16.98 14.28 -16.72
CA ARG A 255 18.43 14.45 -16.44
C ARG A 255 18.68 15.46 -15.31
N ILE A 256 17.95 16.58 -15.30
CA ILE A 256 18.05 17.60 -14.24
C ILE A 256 17.59 17.03 -12.91
N ILE A 257 16.46 16.29 -12.86
CA ILE A 257 16.01 15.62 -11.64
C ILE A 257 17.11 14.70 -11.10
N ARG A 258 17.71 13.88 -11.94
CA ARG A 258 18.82 13.00 -11.54
C ARG A 258 20.01 13.79 -10.98
N GLN A 259 20.35 14.93 -11.57
CA GLN A 259 21.40 15.82 -11.04
C GLN A 259 21.04 16.39 -9.66
N ILE A 260 19.80 16.82 -9.46
CA ILE A 260 19.32 17.32 -8.15
C ILE A 260 19.45 16.20 -7.12
N VAL A 261 18.94 14.99 -7.39
CA VAL A 261 19.01 13.85 -6.46
C VAL A 261 20.46 13.52 -6.10
N ARG A 262 21.39 13.52 -7.08
CA ARG A 262 22.83 13.31 -6.83
C ARG A 262 23.41 14.35 -5.87
N HIS A 263 23.00 15.63 -6.00
CA HIS A 263 23.48 16.71 -5.15
C HIS A 263 22.91 16.68 -3.73
N LEU A 264 21.79 15.99 -3.49
CA LEU A 264 21.22 15.83 -2.15
C LEU A 264 22.17 15.10 -1.19
N GLN A 265 23.08 14.27 -1.71
CA GLN A 265 23.94 13.38 -0.91
C GLN A 265 23.12 12.63 0.16
N TRP A 266 21.97 12.12 -0.26
CA TRP A 266 20.97 11.52 0.63
C TRP A 266 21.46 10.20 1.20
N ASN A 267 21.48 10.07 2.53
CA ASN A 267 21.92 8.87 3.22
C ASN A 267 20.78 8.28 4.04
N LYS A 268 20.76 6.97 4.15
CA LYS A 268 19.87 6.24 5.06
C LYS A 268 20.29 6.49 6.50
N LEU A 269 19.28 6.56 7.40
CA LEU A 269 19.48 6.76 8.83
C LEU A 269 19.37 5.46 9.64
N GLY A 270 18.65 4.48 9.13
CA GLY A 270 18.53 3.15 9.72
C GLY A 270 19.79 2.30 9.51
N PRO A 271 19.93 1.20 10.27
CA PRO A 271 21.14 0.37 10.25
C PRO A 271 21.36 -0.38 8.92
N GLY A 272 20.34 -0.47 8.06
CA GLY A 272 20.41 -1.21 6.81
C GLY A 272 20.41 -2.73 7.01
N ALA A 273 20.84 -3.46 5.98
CA ALA A 273 21.05 -4.90 6.05
C ALA A 273 22.33 -5.19 6.86
N THR A 274 22.20 -5.94 7.94
CA THR A 274 23.33 -6.27 8.85
C THR A 274 23.70 -7.75 8.82
N GLU A 275 22.89 -8.59 8.17
CA GLU A 275 23.10 -10.02 8.00
C GLU A 275 23.43 -10.36 6.54
N SER A 276 23.85 -11.60 6.29
CA SER A 276 24.03 -12.11 4.94
C SER A 276 22.69 -12.34 4.24
N ALA A 277 22.53 -11.80 3.05
CA ALA A 277 21.34 -11.98 2.22
C ALA A 277 21.44 -13.30 1.45
N ASP A 278 21.15 -14.41 2.12
CA ASP A 278 21.17 -15.74 1.50
C ASP A 278 19.80 -16.04 0.86
N ASP A 279 19.81 -16.72 -0.28
CA ASP A 279 18.55 -17.19 -0.88
C ASP A 279 17.86 -18.23 0.02
N PRO A 280 16.52 -18.29 0.02
CA PRO A 280 15.80 -19.37 0.67
C PRO A 280 16.20 -20.73 0.13
N LEU A 281 16.11 -21.78 0.95
CA LEU A 281 16.40 -23.16 0.52
C LEU A 281 15.30 -23.72 -0.40
N TYR A 282 14.12 -23.08 -0.41
CA TYR A 282 12.96 -23.48 -1.21
C TYR A 282 12.60 -22.37 -2.18
N ASP A 283 12.15 -22.76 -3.38
CA ASP A 283 11.81 -21.80 -4.43
C ASP A 283 10.64 -20.89 -3.97
N PRO A 284 10.80 -19.55 -3.99
CA PRO A 284 9.71 -18.63 -3.70
C PRO A 284 8.45 -18.81 -4.59
N MET A 285 8.60 -19.34 -5.79
CA MET A 285 7.47 -19.65 -6.67
C MET A 285 6.54 -20.74 -6.10
N GLU A 286 7.04 -21.59 -5.20
CA GLU A 286 6.21 -22.57 -4.50
C GLU A 286 5.17 -21.94 -3.57
N LEU A 287 5.29 -20.62 -3.25
CA LEU A 287 4.29 -19.89 -2.48
C LEU A 287 2.90 -19.89 -3.11
N LEU A 288 2.81 -20.00 -4.42
CA LEU A 288 1.53 -20.15 -5.14
C LEU A 288 0.72 -21.37 -4.70
N GLY A 289 1.38 -22.44 -4.27
CA GLY A 289 0.71 -23.67 -3.80
C GLY A 289 0.67 -23.84 -2.28
N CYS A 290 1.32 -22.93 -1.52
CA CYS A 290 1.37 -23.01 -0.04
C CYS A 290 0.03 -22.72 0.62
N ALA A 291 -0.73 -21.77 0.11
CA ALA A 291 -2.04 -21.37 0.63
C ALA A 291 -3.16 -21.76 -0.32
N SER A 292 -4.31 -22.20 0.23
CA SER A 292 -5.49 -22.46 -0.57
C SER A 292 -6.18 -21.17 -0.99
N ALA A 293 -6.80 -21.16 -2.15
CA ALA A 293 -7.78 -20.14 -2.56
C ALA A 293 -8.97 -20.08 -1.59
N ASP A 294 -9.39 -21.22 -1.03
CA ASP A 294 -10.35 -21.29 0.07
C ASP A 294 -9.65 -21.00 1.41
N VAL A 295 -9.79 -19.79 1.91
CA VAL A 295 -9.19 -19.35 3.18
C VAL A 295 -9.67 -20.12 4.43
N ARG A 296 -10.66 -21.03 4.29
CA ARG A 296 -11.11 -21.95 5.35
C ARG A 296 -10.22 -23.18 5.47
N ILE A 297 -9.40 -23.46 4.47
CA ILE A 297 -8.44 -24.57 4.48
C ILE A 297 -7.17 -24.07 5.16
N PRO A 298 -6.81 -24.59 6.34
CA PRO A 298 -5.63 -24.15 7.07
C PRO A 298 -4.34 -24.62 6.40
N PHE A 299 -3.29 -23.81 6.52
CA PHE A 299 -1.92 -24.19 6.16
C PHE A 299 -0.96 -23.72 7.27
N ASP A 300 0.23 -24.31 7.34
CA ASP A 300 1.25 -23.87 8.30
C ASP A 300 2.00 -22.66 7.76
N ILE A 301 1.93 -21.54 8.46
CA ILE A 301 2.60 -20.28 8.07
C ILE A 301 4.13 -20.45 7.96
N ARG A 302 4.71 -21.47 8.62
CA ARG A 302 6.15 -21.78 8.50
C ARG A 302 6.55 -22.20 7.08
N GLU A 303 5.60 -22.72 6.28
CA GLU A 303 5.84 -23.01 4.86
C GLU A 303 6.05 -21.72 4.05
N VAL A 304 5.34 -20.63 4.42
CA VAL A 304 5.57 -19.30 3.84
C VAL A 304 6.92 -18.75 4.31
N TYR A 305 7.21 -18.84 5.60
CA TYR A 305 8.50 -18.41 6.16
C TYR A 305 9.69 -19.09 5.47
N ALA A 306 9.61 -20.40 5.24
CA ALA A 306 10.67 -21.17 4.60
C ALA A 306 11.03 -20.66 3.18
N ARG A 307 10.12 -19.92 2.51
CA ARG A 307 10.30 -19.38 1.16
C ARG A 307 10.53 -17.87 1.10
N LEU A 308 10.47 -17.21 2.27
CA LEU A 308 10.72 -15.77 2.39
C LEU A 308 12.08 -15.45 3.03
N LEU A 309 12.51 -16.29 3.99
CA LEU A 309 13.61 -15.96 4.90
C LEU A 309 14.98 -16.33 4.33
N ASP A 310 15.99 -15.57 4.71
CA ASP A 310 17.37 -15.79 4.34
C ASP A 310 17.84 -17.19 4.79
N GLY A 311 18.24 -18.04 3.83
CA GLY A 311 18.60 -19.43 4.08
C GLY A 311 17.50 -20.25 4.76
N SER A 312 16.24 -19.82 4.63
CA SER A 312 15.05 -20.38 5.32
C SER A 312 15.20 -20.46 6.85
N ARG A 313 16.07 -19.63 7.45
CA ARG A 313 16.40 -19.67 8.88
C ARG A 313 15.36 -18.92 9.70
N PHE A 314 14.95 -19.55 10.80
CA PHE A 314 13.96 -18.99 11.72
C PHE A 314 14.28 -19.41 13.16
N GLU A 315 14.23 -18.45 14.09
CA GLU A 315 14.35 -18.69 15.54
C GLU A 315 13.00 -18.47 16.20
N GLU A 316 12.26 -19.54 16.44
CA GLU A 316 10.89 -19.48 16.94
C GLU A 316 10.84 -19.10 18.43
N PHE A 317 10.11 -18.05 18.75
CA PHE A 317 9.84 -17.58 20.10
C PHE A 317 8.64 -18.34 20.71
N LYS A 318 8.83 -18.94 21.89
CA LYS A 318 7.76 -19.67 22.62
C LYS A 318 7.01 -20.68 21.75
N ALA A 319 7.72 -21.56 21.07
CA ALA A 319 7.14 -22.56 20.15
C ALA A 319 6.06 -23.46 20.80
N LEU A 320 6.16 -23.71 22.11
CA LEU A 320 5.24 -24.58 22.88
C LEU A 320 4.08 -23.83 23.57
N PHE A 321 4.02 -22.48 23.44
CA PHE A 321 2.99 -21.67 24.07
C PHE A 321 2.31 -20.78 23.03
N GLY A 322 0.97 -20.81 22.94
CA GLY A 322 0.22 -20.07 21.94
C GLY A 322 0.65 -20.50 20.52
N ASP A 323 0.48 -21.78 20.19
CA ASP A 323 1.03 -22.41 18.99
C ASP A 323 0.32 -21.99 17.69
N LYS A 324 -0.86 -21.34 17.81
CA LYS A 324 -1.59 -20.76 16.67
C LYS A 324 -1.05 -19.40 16.23
N LEU A 325 -0.14 -18.79 17.01
CA LEU A 325 0.60 -17.60 16.61
C LEU A 325 2.10 -17.93 16.54
N VAL A 326 2.66 -17.94 15.35
CA VAL A 326 4.07 -18.25 15.10
C VAL A 326 4.87 -16.95 15.10
N CYS A 327 5.62 -16.72 16.18
CA CYS A 327 6.48 -15.54 16.33
C CYS A 327 7.95 -15.96 16.37
N GLY A 328 8.84 -15.13 15.85
CA GLY A 328 10.28 -15.41 15.95
C GLY A 328 11.14 -14.42 15.18
N TRP A 329 12.43 -14.63 15.27
CA TRP A 329 13.48 -13.80 14.68
C TRP A 329 13.99 -14.40 13.39
N ALA A 330 14.25 -13.56 12.40
CA ALA A 330 14.81 -13.97 11.11
C ALA A 330 15.45 -12.78 10.38
N SER A 331 15.91 -13.00 9.15
CA SER A 331 16.31 -11.94 8.24
C SER A 331 15.67 -12.13 6.86
N ILE A 332 15.43 -11.01 6.18
CA ILE A 332 14.95 -10.94 4.79
C ILE A 332 15.88 -9.99 4.03
N HIS A 333 16.54 -10.45 2.98
CA HIS A 333 17.57 -9.70 2.26
C HIS A 333 18.61 -9.04 3.18
N GLY A 334 19.00 -9.75 4.24
CA GLY A 334 19.97 -9.27 5.23
C GLY A 334 19.41 -8.29 6.26
N PHE A 335 18.15 -7.89 6.18
CA PHE A 335 17.48 -7.06 7.19
C PHE A 335 16.95 -7.93 8.32
N PRO A 336 17.42 -7.74 9.57
CA PRO A 336 16.82 -8.41 10.72
C PRO A 336 15.36 -8.02 10.91
N VAL A 337 14.48 -8.99 11.15
CA VAL A 337 13.03 -8.79 11.35
C VAL A 337 12.48 -9.69 12.45
N GLY A 338 11.48 -9.20 13.15
CA GLY A 338 10.55 -10.02 13.91
C GLY A 338 9.40 -10.47 13.00
N LEU A 339 9.04 -11.74 13.06
CA LEU A 339 7.92 -12.29 12.29
C LEU A 339 6.78 -12.64 13.22
N ILE A 340 5.55 -12.33 12.82
CA ILE A 340 4.31 -12.73 13.50
C ILE A 340 3.33 -13.23 12.44
N GLY A 341 2.97 -14.50 12.48
CA GLY A 341 2.02 -15.11 11.54
C GLY A 341 1.04 -16.05 12.20
N ASN A 342 -0.12 -16.24 11.59
CA ASN A 342 -1.21 -17.00 12.15
C ASN A 342 -1.31 -18.42 11.57
N ASN A 343 -1.51 -19.40 12.45
CA ASN A 343 -1.89 -20.77 12.12
C ASN A 343 -3.33 -21.07 12.54
N GLY A 344 -4.17 -20.04 12.72
CA GLY A 344 -5.56 -20.21 13.11
C GLY A 344 -6.10 -19.13 14.03
N ILE A 345 -7.14 -19.46 14.79
CA ILE A 345 -7.85 -18.57 15.71
C ILE A 345 -6.92 -18.13 16.85
N LEU A 346 -7.01 -16.87 17.27
CA LEU A 346 -6.28 -16.35 18.43
C LEU A 346 -7.03 -16.64 19.73
N PHE A 347 -6.37 -17.31 20.66
CA PHE A 347 -6.79 -17.47 22.06
C PHE A 347 -6.03 -16.49 22.96
N SER A 348 -6.28 -16.55 24.26
CA SER A 348 -5.60 -15.72 25.26
C SER A 348 -4.09 -15.90 25.26
N GLU A 349 -3.63 -17.13 25.03
CA GLU A 349 -2.21 -17.50 25.01
C GLU A 349 -1.48 -16.87 23.82
N GLU A 350 -2.10 -16.91 22.63
CA GLU A 350 -1.58 -16.26 21.42
C GLU A 350 -1.49 -14.74 21.61
N ALA A 351 -2.53 -14.13 22.18
CA ALA A 351 -2.54 -12.70 22.45
C ALA A 351 -1.44 -12.26 23.43
N LYS A 352 -1.20 -13.03 24.50
CA LYS A 352 -0.10 -12.77 25.44
C LYS A 352 1.27 -12.92 24.77
N LYS A 353 1.46 -13.98 23.98
CA LYS A 353 2.68 -14.25 23.22
C LYS A 353 2.98 -13.11 22.24
N GLY A 354 1.97 -12.73 21.43
CA GLY A 354 2.09 -11.65 20.46
C GLY A 354 2.42 -10.30 21.12
N ALA A 355 1.69 -9.94 22.19
CA ALA A 355 1.96 -8.71 22.93
C ALA A 355 3.39 -8.64 23.46
N GLN A 356 3.90 -9.73 24.04
CA GLN A 356 5.28 -9.78 24.51
C GLN A 356 6.28 -9.68 23.37
N PHE A 357 6.04 -10.39 22.27
CA PHE A 357 6.97 -10.40 21.14
C PHE A 357 7.08 -9.03 20.47
N VAL A 358 5.95 -8.32 20.28
CA VAL A 358 5.94 -6.93 19.80
C VAL A 358 6.81 -6.03 20.66
N GLN A 359 6.70 -6.15 22.02
CA GLN A 359 7.54 -5.37 22.94
C GLN A 359 9.03 -5.72 22.81
N LEU A 360 9.37 -6.99 22.62
CA LEU A 360 10.76 -7.40 22.41
C LEU A 360 11.33 -6.80 21.11
N CYS A 361 10.56 -6.81 20.01
CA CYS A 361 10.95 -6.18 18.77
C CYS A 361 11.19 -4.67 18.96
N ASN A 362 10.31 -3.98 19.68
CA ASN A 362 10.48 -2.57 20.00
C ASN A 362 11.74 -2.32 20.86
N LYS A 363 11.96 -3.12 21.90
CA LYS A 363 13.16 -3.01 22.74
C LYS A 363 14.46 -3.17 21.96
N MET A 364 14.43 -4.01 20.92
CA MET A 364 15.57 -4.28 20.05
C MET A 364 15.65 -3.34 18.84
N SER A 365 14.64 -2.47 18.64
CA SER A 365 14.48 -1.63 17.44
C SER A 365 14.51 -2.44 16.13
N VAL A 366 13.82 -3.58 16.12
CA VAL A 366 13.73 -4.50 14.98
C VAL A 366 12.36 -4.37 14.32
N PRO A 367 12.26 -4.12 13.01
CA PRO A 367 11.01 -4.09 12.27
C PRO A 367 10.22 -5.39 12.40
N ILE A 368 8.89 -5.31 12.30
CA ILE A 368 8.01 -6.49 12.39
C ILE A 368 7.31 -6.72 11.05
N VAL A 369 7.35 -7.96 10.58
CA VAL A 369 6.55 -8.42 9.43
C VAL A 369 5.41 -9.29 9.94
N PHE A 370 4.18 -8.84 9.71
CA PHE A 370 2.95 -9.56 10.04
C PHE A 370 2.44 -10.31 8.81
N LEU A 371 2.19 -11.62 8.95
CA LEU A 371 1.57 -12.43 7.92
C LEU A 371 0.15 -12.81 8.37
N HIS A 372 -0.85 -12.25 7.69
CA HIS A 372 -2.25 -12.43 8.07
C HIS A 372 -2.84 -13.69 7.45
N ASN A 373 -3.19 -14.64 8.30
CA ASN A 373 -4.08 -15.76 8.01
C ASN A 373 -4.96 -16.00 9.24
N ILE A 374 -5.79 -14.99 9.58
CA ILE A 374 -6.53 -14.89 10.84
C ILE A 374 -8.04 -14.85 10.63
N THR A 375 -8.75 -15.78 11.27
CA THR A 375 -10.22 -15.83 11.27
C THR A 375 -10.85 -15.08 12.43
N GLY A 376 -10.06 -14.57 13.37
CA GLY A 376 -10.50 -13.76 14.52
C GLY A 376 -9.98 -14.27 15.85
N PHE A 377 -10.39 -13.60 16.93
CA PHE A 377 -10.25 -14.09 18.30
C PHE A 377 -11.32 -15.12 18.61
N MET A 378 -10.98 -16.08 19.50
CA MET A 378 -11.93 -17.08 19.97
C MET A 378 -13.08 -16.45 20.75
N VAL A 379 -14.27 -16.96 20.55
CA VAL A 379 -15.50 -16.52 21.20
C VAL A 379 -16.09 -17.66 22.06
N GLY A 380 -17.01 -17.31 22.97
CA GLY A 380 -17.73 -18.27 23.80
C GLY A 380 -17.34 -18.22 25.27
N SER A 381 -18.16 -18.83 26.12
CA SER A 381 -18.06 -18.69 27.59
C SER A 381 -16.68 -19.03 28.17
N LYS A 382 -16.02 -20.06 27.67
CA LYS A 382 -14.68 -20.44 28.11
C LYS A 382 -13.63 -19.38 27.76
N ALA A 383 -13.71 -18.82 26.55
CA ALA A 383 -12.79 -17.76 26.10
C ALA A 383 -13.00 -16.47 26.92
N GLU A 384 -14.28 -16.05 27.09
CA GLU A 384 -14.63 -14.86 27.85
C GLU A 384 -14.20 -14.98 29.33
N GLN A 385 -14.53 -16.09 30.00
CA GLN A 385 -14.13 -16.37 31.37
C GLN A 385 -12.60 -16.51 31.52
N GLY A 386 -11.92 -17.03 30.47
CA GLY A 386 -10.46 -17.08 30.38
C GLY A 386 -9.79 -15.71 30.12
N GLY A 387 -10.58 -14.65 29.95
CA GLY A 387 -10.10 -13.28 29.83
C GLY A 387 -9.61 -12.92 28.41
N ILE A 388 -10.24 -13.47 27.38
CA ILE A 388 -9.86 -13.21 25.98
C ILE A 388 -9.89 -11.71 25.64
N ILE A 389 -10.92 -10.96 26.12
CA ILE A 389 -11.01 -9.51 25.89
C ILE A 389 -9.81 -8.80 26.49
N ARG A 390 -9.49 -9.09 27.77
CA ARG A 390 -8.36 -8.50 28.47
C ARG A 390 -7.02 -8.81 27.81
N ASN A 391 -6.81 -10.06 27.41
CA ASN A 391 -5.56 -10.50 26.81
C ASN A 391 -5.44 -10.06 25.32
N GLY A 392 -6.55 -10.09 24.56
CA GLY A 392 -6.61 -9.52 23.22
C GLY A 392 -6.32 -8.02 23.21
N ALA A 393 -6.89 -7.28 24.18
CA ALA A 393 -6.62 -5.85 24.34
C ALA A 393 -5.13 -5.56 24.63
N LYS A 394 -4.40 -6.45 25.30
CA LYS A 394 -2.94 -6.30 25.49
C LYS A 394 -2.19 -6.38 24.16
N MET A 395 -2.56 -7.32 23.30
CA MET A 395 -1.94 -7.45 21.98
C MET A 395 -2.24 -6.22 21.11
N ILE A 396 -3.50 -5.77 21.07
CA ILE A 396 -3.90 -4.56 20.35
C ILE A 396 -3.16 -3.33 20.91
N ASN A 397 -3.03 -3.20 22.23
CA ASN A 397 -2.27 -2.11 22.86
C ASN A 397 -0.78 -2.15 22.46
N ALA A 398 -0.16 -3.33 22.49
CA ALA A 398 1.25 -3.47 22.10
C ALA A 398 1.46 -3.07 20.64
N VAL A 399 0.58 -3.50 19.74
CA VAL A 399 0.64 -3.14 18.31
C VAL A 399 0.39 -1.66 18.09
N SER A 400 -0.64 -1.08 18.75
CA SER A 400 -1.01 0.33 18.59
C SER A 400 0.06 1.31 19.04
N ASN A 401 0.87 0.93 20.03
CA ASN A 401 1.92 1.76 20.61
C ASN A 401 3.33 1.34 20.16
N SER A 402 3.44 0.43 19.22
CA SER A 402 4.72 0.05 18.62
C SER A 402 5.19 1.13 17.66
N GLU A 403 6.48 1.48 17.74
CA GLU A 403 7.11 2.51 16.90
C GLU A 403 8.08 1.93 15.86
N VAL A 404 8.45 0.64 15.99
CA VAL A 404 9.21 -0.01 14.91
C VAL A 404 8.37 -0.11 13.63
N PRO A 405 9.00 -0.06 12.44
CA PRO A 405 8.29 -0.26 11.18
C PRO A 405 7.50 -1.58 11.15
N HIS A 406 6.23 -1.52 10.78
CA HIS A 406 5.38 -2.68 10.54
C HIS A 406 5.18 -2.90 9.04
N PHE A 407 5.30 -4.15 8.62
CA PHE A 407 5.02 -4.59 7.25
C PHE A 407 3.99 -5.68 7.29
N ASN A 408 2.96 -5.59 6.45
CA ASN A 408 1.90 -6.59 6.42
C ASN A 408 1.89 -7.31 5.08
N LEU A 409 1.78 -8.62 5.16
CA LEU A 409 1.52 -9.50 4.04
C LEU A 409 0.23 -10.28 4.30
N MET A 410 -0.81 -10.00 3.50
CA MET A 410 -2.10 -10.64 3.60
C MET A 410 -2.10 -11.94 2.79
N VAL A 411 -1.79 -13.06 3.44
CA VAL A 411 -1.61 -14.37 2.77
C VAL A 411 -2.86 -15.27 2.82
N GLY A 412 -3.90 -14.81 3.49
CA GLY A 412 -5.16 -15.53 3.67
C GLY A 412 -6.25 -14.63 4.25
N ALA A 413 -7.07 -15.15 5.15
CA ALA A 413 -8.11 -14.36 5.81
C ALA A 413 -7.56 -13.32 6.78
N SER A 414 -8.29 -12.22 6.95
CA SER A 414 -8.04 -11.22 7.99
C SER A 414 -9.38 -10.65 8.48
N TYR A 415 -9.97 -11.29 9.50
CA TYR A 415 -11.33 -10.99 9.97
C TYR A 415 -11.35 -10.33 11.35
N GLY A 416 -12.28 -9.37 11.51
CA GLY A 416 -12.65 -8.75 12.78
C GLY A 416 -11.46 -8.12 13.52
N ALA A 417 -11.50 -8.17 14.86
CA ALA A 417 -10.45 -7.64 15.72
C ALA A 417 -9.11 -8.40 15.60
N GLY A 418 -9.09 -9.58 14.96
CA GLY A 418 -7.85 -10.27 14.58
C GLY A 418 -6.99 -9.44 13.64
N ASN A 419 -7.62 -8.73 12.68
CA ASN A 419 -6.95 -7.75 11.82
C ASN A 419 -6.25 -6.65 12.64
N TYR A 420 -6.90 -6.17 13.69
CA TYR A 420 -6.37 -5.11 14.56
C TYR A 420 -5.18 -5.60 15.39
N GLY A 421 -5.28 -6.79 15.98
CA GLY A 421 -4.18 -7.42 16.72
C GLY A 421 -2.97 -7.77 15.86
N MET A 422 -3.15 -7.86 14.54
CA MET A 422 -2.09 -8.12 13.57
C MET A 422 -1.64 -6.88 12.79
N ALA A 423 -1.88 -5.67 13.32
CA ALA A 423 -1.44 -4.40 12.71
C ALA A 423 -2.03 -4.12 11.31
N GLY A 424 -3.30 -4.46 11.06
CA GLY A 424 -3.96 -4.18 9.78
C GLY A 424 -3.93 -2.70 9.38
N LYS A 425 -4.53 -2.35 8.23
CA LYS A 425 -4.42 -1.01 7.61
C LYS A 425 -4.69 0.16 8.56
N ALA A 426 -5.62 0.01 9.50
CA ALA A 426 -5.97 1.06 10.48
C ALA A 426 -4.89 1.33 11.54
N TYR A 427 -3.81 0.52 11.57
CA TYR A 427 -2.68 0.65 12.50
C TYR A 427 -1.41 1.18 11.81
N ASP A 428 -1.60 1.90 10.71
CA ASP A 428 -0.59 2.66 9.99
C ASP A 428 0.68 1.87 9.65
N PRO A 429 0.56 0.65 9.06
CA PRO A 429 1.74 -0.09 8.64
C PRO A 429 2.53 0.71 7.61
N ARG A 430 3.87 0.59 7.64
CA ARG A 430 4.74 1.22 6.64
C ARG A 430 4.37 0.78 5.24
N PHE A 431 4.12 -0.53 5.07
CA PHE A 431 3.59 -1.11 3.84
C PHE A 431 2.66 -2.27 4.15
N ILE A 432 1.67 -2.47 3.28
CA ILE A 432 0.71 -3.57 3.36
C ILE A 432 0.44 -4.11 1.95
N PHE A 433 0.79 -5.36 1.72
CA PHE A 433 0.61 -6.05 0.45
C PHE A 433 -0.31 -7.25 0.59
N THR A 434 -0.99 -7.57 -0.48
CA THR A 434 -2.07 -8.55 -0.46
C THR A 434 -1.83 -9.62 -1.52
N TRP A 435 -2.04 -10.91 -1.17
CA TRP A 435 -2.10 -12.01 -2.13
C TRP A 435 -3.48 -12.09 -2.78
N PRO A 436 -3.62 -12.67 -3.97
CA PRO A 436 -4.90 -12.73 -4.69
C PRO A 436 -6.02 -13.43 -3.94
N ASN A 437 -5.70 -14.45 -3.11
CA ASN A 437 -6.67 -15.22 -2.31
C ASN A 437 -7.17 -14.50 -1.05
N HIS A 438 -6.66 -13.32 -0.73
CA HIS A 438 -7.00 -12.62 0.51
C HIS A 438 -8.49 -12.34 0.65
N ARG A 439 -8.98 -12.46 1.90
CA ARG A 439 -10.33 -12.09 2.31
C ARG A 439 -10.30 -11.24 3.57
N ILE A 440 -11.02 -10.12 3.56
CA ILE A 440 -11.10 -9.19 4.68
C ILE A 440 -12.55 -8.77 4.94
N ALA A 441 -13.02 -8.93 6.18
CA ALA A 441 -14.34 -8.45 6.61
C ALA A 441 -14.41 -8.38 8.14
N VAL A 442 -15.50 -7.83 8.67
CA VAL A 442 -15.77 -7.85 10.12
C VAL A 442 -15.93 -9.29 10.61
N MET A 443 -16.55 -10.17 9.83
CA MET A 443 -16.62 -11.62 10.07
C MET A 443 -16.85 -12.33 8.74
N GLY A 444 -16.61 -13.63 8.70
CA GLY A 444 -16.84 -14.42 7.48
C GLY A 444 -18.28 -14.33 6.98
N PRO A 445 -18.52 -14.40 5.65
CA PRO A 445 -19.84 -14.18 5.05
C PRO A 445 -20.92 -15.09 5.64
N LYS A 446 -20.65 -16.40 5.76
CA LYS A 446 -21.58 -17.36 6.35
C LYS A 446 -21.91 -17.09 7.81
N GLN A 447 -20.90 -16.68 8.60
CA GLN A 447 -21.10 -16.36 10.01
C GLN A 447 -22.00 -15.14 10.16
N LEU A 448 -21.80 -14.10 9.37
CA LEU A 448 -22.64 -12.90 9.43
C LEU A 448 -24.07 -13.19 8.97
N ALA A 449 -24.25 -13.92 7.88
CA ALA A 449 -25.57 -14.34 7.41
C ALA A 449 -26.31 -15.18 8.48
N GLY A 450 -25.61 -16.12 9.14
CA GLY A 450 -26.17 -16.92 10.23
C GLY A 450 -26.55 -16.10 11.47
N VAL A 451 -25.74 -15.10 11.85
CA VAL A 451 -26.09 -14.18 12.96
C VAL A 451 -27.34 -13.36 12.62
N MET A 452 -27.45 -12.86 11.39
CA MET A 452 -28.62 -12.09 10.95
C MET A 452 -29.88 -12.97 10.88
N ASP A 453 -29.79 -14.23 10.47
CA ASP A 453 -30.88 -15.20 10.55
C ASP A 453 -31.39 -15.37 11.98
N ILE A 454 -30.50 -15.60 12.95
CA ILE A 454 -30.85 -15.74 14.36
C ILE A 454 -31.50 -14.46 14.89
N ILE A 455 -30.98 -13.29 14.57
CA ILE A 455 -31.54 -12.00 15.00
C ILE A 455 -32.95 -11.81 14.43
N ALA A 456 -33.16 -12.11 13.15
CA ALA A 456 -34.46 -11.96 12.50
C ALA A 456 -35.50 -12.90 13.14
N ARG A 457 -35.16 -14.16 13.40
CA ARG A 457 -36.03 -15.12 14.09
C ARG A 457 -36.40 -14.68 15.51
N ASN A 458 -35.42 -14.24 16.29
CA ASN A 458 -35.65 -13.75 17.65
C ASN A 458 -36.53 -12.49 17.66
N SER A 459 -36.34 -11.59 16.70
CA SER A 459 -37.16 -10.38 16.55
C SER A 459 -38.61 -10.72 16.16
N ALA A 460 -38.82 -11.67 15.25
CA ALA A 460 -40.16 -12.13 14.86
C ALA A 460 -40.87 -12.82 16.03
N ALA A 461 -40.17 -13.72 16.73
CA ALA A 461 -40.71 -14.38 17.93
C ALA A 461 -41.10 -13.38 19.03
N GLY A 462 -40.29 -12.34 19.28
CA GLY A 462 -40.61 -11.27 20.25
C GLY A 462 -41.81 -10.40 19.87
N ARG A 463 -42.20 -10.41 18.60
CA ARG A 463 -43.40 -9.70 18.08
C ARG A 463 -44.61 -10.63 17.87
N GLY A 464 -44.47 -11.94 18.09
CA GLY A 464 -45.49 -12.94 17.81
C GLY A 464 -45.79 -13.09 16.32
N ILE A 465 -44.80 -12.83 15.44
CA ILE A 465 -44.93 -12.91 13.99
C ILE A 465 -44.25 -14.20 13.54
N GLU A 466 -44.91 -14.97 12.66
CA GLU A 466 -44.29 -16.13 12.01
C GLU A 466 -43.31 -15.69 10.94
N VAL A 467 -42.14 -16.33 10.89
CA VAL A 467 -41.09 -16.01 9.92
C VAL A 467 -41.42 -16.61 8.58
N ASP A 468 -41.39 -15.81 7.53
CA ASP A 468 -41.41 -16.33 6.15
C ASP A 468 -40.03 -16.89 5.80
N GLU A 469 -39.92 -18.20 5.76
CA GLU A 469 -38.66 -18.92 5.55
C GLU A 469 -38.03 -18.62 4.17
N GLU A 470 -38.85 -18.44 3.13
CA GLU A 470 -38.35 -18.15 1.78
C GLU A 470 -37.76 -16.74 1.71
N ILE A 471 -38.45 -15.76 2.28
CA ILE A 471 -37.96 -14.36 2.35
C ILE A 471 -36.68 -14.29 3.19
N LEU A 472 -36.66 -14.91 4.35
CA LEU A 472 -35.49 -14.90 5.22
C LEU A 472 -34.28 -15.54 4.56
N LYS A 473 -34.45 -16.70 3.92
CA LYS A 473 -33.38 -17.38 3.18
C LYS A 473 -32.88 -16.56 2.00
N ALA A 474 -33.76 -15.88 1.27
CA ALA A 474 -33.39 -14.97 0.19
C ALA A 474 -32.57 -13.78 0.71
N GLN A 475 -32.98 -13.17 1.82
CA GLN A 475 -32.27 -12.03 2.42
C GLN A 475 -30.90 -12.42 2.96
N THR A 476 -30.78 -13.53 3.69
CA THR A 476 -29.52 -14.01 4.24
C THR A 476 -28.56 -14.48 3.14
N GLY A 477 -29.07 -15.11 2.08
CA GLY A 477 -28.29 -15.49 0.92
C GLY A 477 -27.78 -14.28 0.13
N ALA A 478 -28.60 -13.25 -0.04
CA ALA A 478 -28.17 -12.00 -0.68
C ALA A 478 -27.08 -11.29 0.15
N LEU A 479 -27.21 -11.27 1.48
CA LEU A 479 -26.22 -10.70 2.37
C LEU A 479 -24.89 -11.48 2.33
N GLU A 480 -24.96 -12.82 2.33
CA GLU A 480 -23.77 -13.66 2.19
C GLU A 480 -23.03 -13.36 0.88
N ALA A 481 -23.74 -13.29 -0.24
CA ALA A 481 -23.17 -13.00 -1.55
C ALA A 481 -22.56 -11.57 -1.60
N GLN A 482 -23.22 -10.59 -1.00
CA GLN A 482 -22.70 -9.23 -0.91
C GLN A 482 -21.36 -9.19 -0.15
N ILE A 483 -21.30 -9.80 1.04
CA ILE A 483 -20.08 -9.79 1.86
C ILE A 483 -18.96 -10.59 1.19
N GLU A 484 -19.28 -11.71 0.54
CA GLU A 484 -18.29 -12.47 -0.24
C GLU A 484 -17.66 -11.57 -1.31
N GLY A 485 -18.47 -10.82 -2.06
CA GLY A 485 -17.98 -9.88 -3.07
C GLY A 485 -17.17 -8.72 -2.49
N GLU A 486 -17.57 -8.22 -1.31
CA GLU A 486 -16.93 -7.07 -0.63
C GLU A 486 -15.70 -7.46 0.21
N SER A 487 -15.39 -8.75 0.32
CA SER A 487 -14.25 -9.26 1.10
C SER A 487 -13.00 -9.55 0.29
N THR A 488 -13.07 -9.50 -1.04
CA THR A 488 -11.99 -9.94 -1.94
C THR A 488 -10.78 -9.01 -1.94
N ALA A 489 -9.61 -9.52 -2.38
CA ALA A 489 -8.41 -8.73 -2.59
C ALA A 489 -8.64 -7.57 -3.56
N LEU A 490 -9.36 -7.79 -4.67
CA LEU A 490 -9.70 -6.74 -5.62
C LEU A 490 -10.60 -5.65 -5.03
N PHE A 491 -11.57 -6.04 -4.17
CA PHE A 491 -12.41 -5.07 -3.48
C PHE A 491 -11.61 -4.20 -2.51
N SER A 492 -10.72 -4.81 -1.72
CA SER A 492 -9.91 -4.09 -0.73
C SER A 492 -8.89 -3.15 -1.39
N THR A 493 -8.17 -3.62 -2.41
CA THR A 493 -7.20 -2.78 -3.14
C THR A 493 -7.88 -1.62 -3.87
N GLY A 494 -9.07 -1.85 -4.45
CA GLY A 494 -9.86 -0.78 -5.08
C GLY A 494 -10.23 0.35 -4.11
N ARG A 495 -10.31 0.04 -2.81
CA ARG A 495 -10.63 1.00 -1.73
C ARG A 495 -9.42 1.49 -0.95
N LEU A 496 -8.20 1.13 -1.42
CA LEU A 496 -6.93 1.51 -0.78
C LEU A 496 -6.78 0.96 0.64
N TRP A 497 -7.29 -0.25 0.90
CA TRP A 497 -7.08 -0.95 2.16
C TRP A 497 -5.73 -1.68 2.21
N ASP A 498 -5.02 -1.70 1.09
CA ASP A 498 -3.64 -2.14 0.93
C ASP A 498 -2.86 -1.18 0.02
N ASP A 499 -1.57 -1.45 -0.15
CA ASP A 499 -0.69 -0.71 -1.05
C ASP A 499 -0.50 -1.46 -2.39
N GLY A 500 -1.17 -2.61 -2.57
CA GLY A 500 -1.26 -3.35 -3.82
C GLY A 500 -1.37 -4.86 -3.65
N ILE A 501 -1.96 -5.52 -4.66
CA ILE A 501 -1.94 -6.97 -4.80
C ILE A 501 -0.63 -7.36 -5.46
N ILE A 502 0.07 -8.35 -4.90
CA ILE A 502 1.35 -8.85 -5.40
C ILE A 502 1.26 -10.32 -5.77
N HIS A 503 2.10 -10.75 -6.71
CA HIS A 503 2.29 -12.16 -6.98
C HIS A 503 2.94 -12.85 -5.76
N PRO A 504 2.40 -13.98 -5.27
CA PRO A 504 2.96 -14.65 -4.10
C PRO A 504 4.47 -14.91 -4.18
N GLY A 505 4.98 -15.32 -5.33
CA GLY A 505 6.40 -15.54 -5.58
C GLY A 505 7.29 -14.31 -5.43
N ASP A 506 6.71 -13.10 -5.60
CA ASP A 506 7.44 -11.83 -5.47
C ASP A 506 7.50 -11.30 -4.03
N SER A 507 6.85 -11.98 -3.07
CA SER A 507 6.70 -11.50 -1.69
C SER A 507 8.03 -11.16 -1.03
N ARG A 508 9.07 -11.99 -1.23
CA ARG A 508 10.41 -11.74 -0.69
C ARG A 508 11.03 -10.46 -1.26
N THR A 509 10.96 -10.28 -2.58
CA THR A 509 11.50 -9.11 -3.28
C THR A 509 10.78 -7.83 -2.85
N VAL A 510 9.45 -7.85 -2.81
CA VAL A 510 8.61 -6.72 -2.39
C VAL A 510 8.90 -6.33 -0.94
N LEU A 511 8.99 -7.30 -0.02
CA LEU A 511 9.37 -7.06 1.37
C LEU A 511 10.80 -6.51 1.48
N GLY A 512 11.74 -6.99 0.67
CA GLY A 512 13.11 -6.48 0.61
C GLY A 512 13.16 -5.01 0.23
N ILE A 513 12.44 -4.60 -0.82
CA ILE A 513 12.33 -3.20 -1.25
C ILE A 513 11.69 -2.35 -0.14
N ALA A 514 10.60 -2.83 0.48
CA ALA A 514 9.90 -2.13 1.54
C ALA A 514 10.78 -1.95 2.81
N LEU A 515 11.51 -3.00 3.22
CA LEU A 515 12.47 -2.94 4.32
C LEU A 515 13.60 -1.96 4.02
N SER A 516 14.16 -2.02 2.81
CA SER A 516 15.22 -1.11 2.37
C SER A 516 14.75 0.35 2.42
N ALA A 517 13.55 0.63 1.91
CA ALA A 517 12.93 1.95 1.96
C ALA A 517 12.71 2.43 3.40
N ALA A 518 12.22 1.58 4.30
CA ALA A 518 11.99 1.94 5.69
C ALA A 518 13.28 2.30 6.44
N HIS A 519 14.41 1.67 6.10
CA HIS A 519 15.72 1.99 6.65
C HIS A 519 16.32 3.31 6.11
N SER A 520 15.65 4.00 5.17
CA SER A 520 15.98 5.39 4.85
C SER A 520 15.68 6.35 6.01
N ASN A 521 14.74 5.98 6.89
CA ASN A 521 14.48 6.66 8.16
C ASN A 521 15.13 5.93 9.34
N VAL A 522 15.11 6.56 10.51
CA VAL A 522 15.52 5.93 11.77
C VAL A 522 14.58 4.77 12.08
N VAL A 523 15.16 3.62 12.47
CA VAL A 523 14.43 2.48 13.01
C VAL A 523 14.61 2.49 14.51
N GLN A 524 13.57 2.89 15.23
CA GLN A 524 13.58 2.99 16.67
C GLN A 524 12.28 2.42 17.22
N GLY A 525 12.36 1.69 18.34
CA GLY A 525 11.20 1.11 19.00
C GLY A 525 10.68 1.99 20.13
N ALA A 526 9.42 1.76 20.47
CA ALA A 526 8.75 2.42 21.59
C ALA A 526 9.42 2.11 22.93
N THR A 527 9.56 3.13 23.75
CA THR A 527 10.06 3.02 25.13
C THR A 527 8.95 2.94 26.17
N GLU A 528 7.74 3.35 25.79
CA GLU A 528 6.56 3.41 26.64
C GLU A 528 5.35 2.78 25.94
N TYR A 529 4.42 2.26 26.72
CA TYR A 529 3.17 1.68 26.27
C TYR A 529 2.01 2.22 27.08
N GLY A 530 0.79 2.18 26.52
CA GLY A 530 -0.42 2.51 27.24
C GLY A 530 -0.68 1.55 28.41
N VAL A 531 -1.58 1.93 29.32
CA VAL A 531 -1.94 1.12 30.49
C VAL A 531 -2.54 -0.22 30.07
N TRP A 532 -2.01 -1.30 30.63
CA TRP A 532 -2.47 -2.66 30.39
C TRP A 532 -3.42 -3.13 31.49
N ARG A 533 -4.50 -3.77 31.09
CA ARG A 533 -5.38 -4.45 32.05
C ARG A 533 -4.79 -5.79 32.48
N HIS A 534 -4.77 -6.05 33.78
CA HIS A 534 -4.27 -7.27 34.37
C HIS A 534 -5.39 -8.19 34.86
#